data_ca65894eae62ea709ed2c24825d0cc8a
#
_entry.id   ca65894eae62ea709ed2c24825d0cc8a
#
_cell.length_a   1.000
_cell.length_b   1.000
_cell.length_c   1.000
_cell.angle_alpha   90.00
_cell.angle_beta   90.00
_cell.angle_gamma   90.00
#
_symmetry.space_group_name_H-M   'P 1'
#
loop_
_entity.id
_entity.type
_entity.pdbx_description
1 polymer ?
#
loop_
_entity_poly.entity_id
_entity_poly.type
_entity_poly.pdbx_seq_one_letter_code
_entity_poly.pdbx_strand_id
1 'polypeptide(L)'
;ITEFCLLHPLLTKLQTPLLEPSITLQYHKVVACIDLSPPPEALWAGIAEKQRKAIFTARNRGIRITRPELDNNFFEQFQERYLQTMQRVDASKFWHFPSSYFRACHKQLNREGIMVFDAHLGDTWLASWLLMQAGETAYYHFSANAHSTQSGLANALLMLESMLWAKSQGYRHYHLGGGRSNDADDSLLKFKSAFDAKLPALFGYNRICLLY
;
A
#
# COMPACT_ATOMS: atom_id res chain seq x y z
N ILE A 1 13.17 -23.03 18.09
CA ILE A 1 12.31 -21.91 17.60
C ILE A 1 13.01 -21.26 16.44
N THR A 2 12.30 -21.03 15.34
CA THR A 2 12.79 -20.25 14.20
C THR A 2 12.17 -18.86 14.24
N GLU A 3 12.96 -17.84 13.91
CA GLU A 3 12.52 -16.47 13.79
C GLU A 3 12.80 -15.97 12.37
N PHE A 4 11.82 -15.32 11.77
CA PHE A 4 11.96 -14.55 10.55
C PHE A 4 11.52 -13.11 10.82
N CYS A 5 12.36 -12.15 10.50
CA CYS A 5 12.06 -10.74 10.70
C CYS A 5 12.41 -9.93 9.45
N LEU A 6 11.50 -9.06 9.04
CA LEU A 6 11.77 -8.02 8.04
C LEU A 6 11.98 -6.69 8.76
N LEU A 7 13.07 -6.01 8.46
CA LEU A 7 13.35 -4.69 9.01
C LEU A 7 12.55 -3.63 8.27
N HIS A 8 12.15 -2.59 8.98
CA HIS A 8 11.44 -1.48 8.34
C HIS A 8 12.36 -0.75 7.36
N PRO A 9 12.00 -0.58 6.07
CA PRO A 9 12.93 -0.13 5.04
C PRO A 9 13.48 1.29 5.27
N LEU A 10 12.70 2.16 5.90
CA LEU A 10 13.14 3.53 6.24
C LEU A 10 13.93 3.59 7.57
N LEU A 11 13.85 2.57 8.41
CA LEU A 11 14.48 2.51 9.73
C LEU A 11 15.62 1.49 9.82
N THR A 12 15.96 0.82 8.73
CA THR A 12 16.98 -0.26 8.73
C THR A 12 18.28 0.20 9.38
N LYS A 13 18.77 1.41 9.07
CA LYS A 13 20.00 1.95 9.66
C LYS A 13 19.92 2.14 11.18
N LEU A 14 18.74 2.40 11.73
CA LEU A 14 18.50 2.54 13.17
C LEU A 14 18.28 1.18 13.83
N GLN A 15 17.70 0.23 13.13
CA GLN A 15 17.39 -1.10 13.65
C GLN A 15 18.59 -2.03 13.64
N THR A 16 19.49 -1.92 12.64
CA THR A 16 20.66 -2.79 12.51
C THR A 16 21.56 -2.80 13.76
N PRO A 17 21.90 -1.66 14.40
CA PRO A 17 22.72 -1.66 15.61
C PRO A 17 22.06 -2.32 16.82
N LEU A 18 20.76 -2.55 16.78
CA LEU A 18 20.00 -3.21 17.87
C LEU A 18 19.98 -4.73 17.73
N LEU A 19 20.50 -5.25 16.62
CA LEU A 19 20.57 -6.69 16.37
C LEU A 19 21.82 -7.29 17.01
N GLU A 20 21.74 -8.57 17.39
CA GLU A 20 22.91 -9.31 17.83
C GLU A 20 23.97 -9.37 16.74
N PRO A 21 25.28 -9.28 17.07
CA PRO A 21 26.36 -9.29 16.07
C PRO A 21 26.39 -10.53 15.16
N SER A 22 25.81 -11.65 15.62
CA SER A 22 25.70 -12.90 14.86
C SER A 22 24.65 -12.87 13.76
N ILE A 23 23.75 -11.86 13.75
CA ILE A 23 22.68 -11.75 12.77
C ILE A 23 23.22 -11.15 11.48
N THR A 24 23.10 -11.90 10.38
CA THR A 24 23.43 -11.42 9.04
C THR A 24 22.15 -10.98 8.34
N LEU A 25 22.12 -9.73 7.89
CA LEU A 25 21.01 -9.20 7.10
C LEU A 25 21.06 -9.76 5.67
N GLN A 26 19.92 -10.21 5.20
CA GLN A 26 19.70 -10.66 3.83
C GLN A 26 18.83 -9.66 3.08
N TYR A 27 19.22 -9.36 1.85
CA TYR A 27 18.38 -8.59 0.94
C TYR A 27 17.11 -9.39 0.62
N HIS A 28 15.97 -8.73 0.73
CA HIS A 28 14.68 -9.36 0.40
C HIS A 28 14.11 -8.82 -0.93
N LYS A 29 13.89 -7.52 -1.03
CA LYS A 29 13.42 -6.84 -2.24
C LYS A 29 13.53 -5.32 -2.11
N VAL A 30 13.17 -4.60 -3.17
CA VAL A 30 12.91 -3.16 -3.08
C VAL A 30 11.44 -2.89 -2.76
N VAL A 31 11.19 -1.78 -2.08
CA VAL A 31 9.84 -1.27 -1.83
C VAL A 31 9.76 0.19 -2.27
N ALA A 32 8.57 0.67 -2.60
CA ALA A 32 8.35 2.05 -2.99
C ALA A 32 7.91 2.87 -1.77
N CYS A 33 8.56 4.01 -1.53
CA CYS A 33 8.23 4.94 -0.45
C CYS A 33 8.25 6.38 -0.99
N ILE A 34 7.20 7.14 -0.73
CA ILE A 34 7.10 8.55 -1.07
C ILE A 34 7.44 9.38 0.17
N ASP A 35 8.32 10.37 0.03
CA ASP A 35 8.55 11.41 1.01
C ASP A 35 7.42 12.44 0.91
N LEU A 36 6.67 12.62 1.98
CA LEU A 36 5.54 13.57 2.04
C LEU A 36 5.96 14.95 2.58
N SER A 37 7.23 15.18 2.89
CA SER A 37 7.69 16.47 3.40
C SER A 37 7.56 17.64 2.38
N PRO A 38 7.76 17.45 1.04
CA PRO A 38 7.59 18.51 0.07
C PRO A 38 6.14 19.02 0.02
N PRO A 39 5.91 20.29 -0.37
CA PRO A 39 4.57 20.84 -0.52
C PRO A 39 3.77 20.12 -1.62
N PRO A 40 2.42 20.19 -1.62
CA PRO A 40 1.58 19.45 -2.57
C PRO A 40 1.92 19.72 -4.05
N GLU A 41 2.33 20.92 -4.38
CA GLU A 41 2.72 21.31 -5.74
C GLU A 41 3.98 20.58 -6.19
N ALA A 42 4.95 20.40 -5.28
CA ALA A 42 6.18 19.66 -5.56
C ALA A 42 5.90 18.15 -5.69
N LEU A 43 5.04 17.61 -4.81
CA LEU A 43 4.58 16.21 -4.94
C LEU A 43 3.88 15.99 -6.28
N TRP A 44 3.01 16.90 -6.70
CA TRP A 44 2.35 16.83 -8.01
C TRP A 44 3.37 16.90 -9.16
N ALA A 45 4.34 17.81 -9.09
CA ALA A 45 5.36 17.95 -10.13
C ALA A 45 6.24 16.70 -10.28
N GLY A 46 6.51 16.00 -9.17
CA GLY A 46 7.26 14.74 -9.16
C GLY A 46 6.54 13.54 -9.78
N ILE A 47 5.21 13.60 -9.91
CA ILE A 47 4.44 12.52 -10.55
C ILE A 47 4.77 12.46 -12.05
N ALA A 48 5.06 11.27 -12.56
CA ALA A 48 5.32 11.06 -13.98
C ALA A 48 4.15 11.52 -14.86
N GLU A 49 4.45 12.11 -16.02
CA GLU A 49 3.45 12.72 -16.93
C GLU A 49 2.31 11.76 -17.28
N LYS A 50 2.63 10.47 -17.53
CA LYS A 50 1.61 9.44 -17.82
C LYS A 50 0.58 9.34 -16.70
N GLN A 51 1.01 9.39 -15.43
CA GLN A 51 0.10 9.30 -14.28
C GLN A 51 -0.68 10.60 -14.08
N ARG A 52 -0.07 11.77 -14.28
CA ARG A 52 -0.79 13.04 -14.26
C ARG A 52 -1.91 13.07 -15.32
N LYS A 53 -1.63 12.60 -16.55
CA LYS A 53 -2.65 12.46 -17.61
C LYS A 53 -3.77 11.49 -17.20
N ALA A 54 -3.42 10.36 -16.57
CA ALA A 54 -4.41 9.40 -16.07
C ALA A 54 -5.31 10.01 -14.99
N ILE A 55 -4.72 10.74 -14.03
CA ILE A 55 -5.46 11.46 -12.97
C ILE A 55 -6.41 12.51 -13.57
N PHE A 56 -5.92 13.31 -14.50
CA PHE A 56 -6.74 14.31 -15.19
C PHE A 56 -7.91 13.66 -15.94
N THR A 57 -7.64 12.56 -16.66
CA THR A 57 -8.67 11.79 -17.37
C THR A 57 -9.69 11.18 -16.40
N ALA A 58 -9.23 10.65 -15.26
CA ALA A 58 -10.12 10.12 -14.22
C ALA A 58 -11.11 11.18 -13.72
N ARG A 59 -10.60 12.37 -13.39
CA ARG A 59 -11.43 13.50 -12.92
C ARG A 59 -12.41 13.96 -13.98
N ASN A 60 -11.98 14.11 -15.23
CA ASN A 60 -12.82 14.52 -16.35
C ASN A 60 -13.94 13.49 -16.67
N ARG A 61 -13.70 12.21 -16.42
CA ARG A 61 -14.72 11.16 -16.54
C ARG A 61 -15.67 11.09 -15.35
N GLY A 62 -15.48 11.90 -14.33
CA GLY A 62 -16.33 11.92 -13.14
C GLY A 62 -16.03 10.81 -12.14
N ILE A 63 -14.83 10.20 -12.19
CA ILE A 63 -14.42 9.25 -11.13
C ILE A 63 -14.26 10.05 -9.84
N ARG A 64 -14.94 9.60 -8.79
CA ARG A 64 -14.91 10.21 -7.45
C ARG A 64 -14.25 9.27 -6.46
N ILE A 65 -13.52 9.86 -5.51
CA ILE A 65 -12.96 9.14 -4.38
C ILE A 65 -13.78 9.45 -3.14
N THR A 66 -14.19 8.42 -2.43
CA THR A 66 -14.95 8.50 -1.17
C THR A 66 -14.22 7.77 -0.05
N ARG A 67 -14.59 8.05 1.17
CA ARG A 67 -14.16 7.33 2.37
C ARG A 67 -15.39 6.67 2.97
N PRO A 68 -15.54 5.34 2.78
CA PRO A 68 -16.71 4.62 3.28
C PRO A 68 -16.69 4.52 4.79
N GLU A 69 -17.88 4.29 5.38
CA GLU A 69 -17.97 3.86 6.76
C GLU A 69 -17.48 2.40 6.88
N LEU A 70 -16.63 2.14 7.89
CA LEU A 70 -15.97 0.85 8.08
C LEU A 70 -16.79 -0.02 9.03
N ASP A 71 -17.95 -0.45 8.56
CA ASP A 71 -18.84 -1.38 9.25
C ASP A 71 -18.62 -2.85 8.83
N ASN A 72 -19.38 -3.77 9.41
CA ASN A 72 -19.29 -5.19 9.07
C ASN A 72 -19.64 -5.47 7.61
N ASN A 73 -20.64 -4.78 7.04
CA ASN A 73 -21.08 -4.94 5.67
C ASN A 73 -19.97 -4.48 4.70
N PHE A 74 -19.30 -3.36 5.02
CA PHE A 74 -18.15 -2.91 4.25
C PHE A 74 -17.06 -3.99 4.19
N PHE A 75 -16.68 -4.59 5.34
CA PHE A 75 -15.59 -5.59 5.35
C PHE A 75 -15.95 -6.88 4.64
N GLU A 76 -17.21 -7.27 4.60
CA GLU A 76 -17.68 -8.41 3.80
C GLU A 76 -17.57 -8.12 2.30
N GLN A 77 -18.06 -6.97 1.86
CA GLN A 77 -17.93 -6.54 0.46
C GLN A 77 -16.46 -6.34 0.05
N PHE A 78 -15.66 -5.72 0.90
CA PHE A 78 -14.24 -5.52 0.62
C PHE A 78 -13.52 -6.87 0.46
N GLN A 79 -13.78 -7.83 1.34
CA GLN A 79 -13.19 -9.16 1.28
C GLN A 79 -13.56 -9.88 -0.03
N GLU A 80 -14.82 -9.84 -0.45
CA GLU A 80 -15.25 -10.44 -1.71
C GLU A 80 -14.51 -9.83 -2.90
N ARG A 81 -14.50 -8.50 -3.01
CA ARG A 81 -13.79 -7.72 -4.06
C ARG A 81 -12.28 -7.97 -4.05
N TYR A 82 -11.71 -8.09 -2.85
CA TYR A 82 -10.30 -8.41 -2.66
C TYR A 82 -9.97 -9.82 -3.15
N LEU A 83 -10.77 -10.83 -2.81
CA LEU A 83 -10.57 -12.21 -3.27
C LEU A 83 -10.69 -12.32 -4.80
N GLN A 84 -11.67 -11.67 -5.40
CA GLN A 84 -11.78 -11.59 -6.87
C GLN A 84 -10.53 -10.98 -7.51
N THR A 85 -9.94 -9.97 -6.86
CA THR A 85 -8.68 -9.37 -7.30
C THR A 85 -7.52 -10.36 -7.17
N MET A 86 -7.40 -11.07 -6.03
CA MET A 86 -6.33 -12.04 -5.80
C MET A 86 -6.41 -13.22 -6.78
N GLN A 87 -7.61 -13.71 -7.05
CA GLN A 87 -7.84 -14.75 -8.06
C GLN A 87 -7.42 -14.31 -9.46
N ARG A 88 -7.81 -13.08 -9.87
CA ARG A 88 -7.47 -12.56 -11.20
C ARG A 88 -5.97 -12.37 -11.41
N VAL A 89 -5.20 -12.06 -10.36
CA VAL A 89 -3.74 -11.91 -10.45
C VAL A 89 -2.98 -13.17 -10.10
N ASP A 90 -3.67 -14.30 -9.96
CA ASP A 90 -3.12 -15.61 -9.58
C ASP A 90 -2.25 -15.54 -8.33
N ALA A 91 -2.73 -14.81 -7.32
CA ALA A 91 -2.03 -14.67 -6.06
C ALA A 91 -2.07 -15.98 -5.26
N SER A 92 -0.97 -16.31 -4.57
CA SER A 92 -0.93 -17.49 -3.73
C SER A 92 -2.02 -17.48 -2.66
N LYS A 93 -2.44 -18.66 -2.19
CA LYS A 93 -3.47 -18.81 -1.14
C LYS A 93 -3.14 -18.09 0.16
N PHE A 94 -1.86 -17.81 0.41
CA PHE A 94 -1.41 -16.99 1.55
C PHE A 94 -2.08 -15.62 1.60
N TRP A 95 -2.41 -15.04 0.44
CA TRP A 95 -3.04 -13.72 0.32
C TRP A 95 -4.57 -13.76 0.36
N HIS A 96 -5.20 -14.93 0.57
CA HIS A 96 -6.66 -15.06 0.59
C HIS A 96 -7.20 -14.86 2.01
N PHE A 97 -7.19 -13.63 2.50
CA PHE A 97 -7.65 -13.30 3.85
C PHE A 97 -9.19 -13.31 3.97
N PRO A 98 -9.73 -13.88 5.06
CA PRO A 98 -11.17 -13.82 5.34
C PRO A 98 -11.60 -12.43 5.83
N SER A 99 -12.90 -12.12 5.76
CA SER A 99 -13.45 -10.84 6.26
C SER A 99 -13.15 -10.60 7.75
N SER A 100 -13.09 -11.69 8.54
CA SER A 100 -12.71 -11.63 9.96
C SER A 100 -11.31 -11.06 10.18
N TYR A 101 -10.36 -11.27 9.26
CA TYR A 101 -9.03 -10.66 9.32
C TYR A 101 -9.12 -9.14 9.22
N PHE A 102 -9.87 -8.61 8.25
CA PHE A 102 -10.00 -7.16 8.05
C PHE A 102 -10.71 -6.48 9.21
N ARG A 103 -11.77 -7.13 9.76
CA ARG A 103 -12.46 -6.66 10.98
C ARG A 103 -11.53 -6.68 12.20
N ALA A 104 -10.71 -7.72 12.34
CA ALA A 104 -9.74 -7.80 13.44
C ALA A 104 -8.68 -6.69 13.32
N CYS A 105 -8.14 -6.44 12.13
CA CYS A 105 -7.23 -5.32 11.90
C CYS A 105 -7.86 -3.99 12.29
N HIS A 106 -9.10 -3.72 11.86
CA HIS A 106 -9.81 -2.49 12.21
C HIS A 106 -10.00 -2.34 13.72
N LYS A 107 -10.44 -3.43 14.39
CA LYS A 107 -10.65 -3.44 15.85
C LYS A 107 -9.35 -3.25 16.63
N GLN A 108 -8.25 -3.89 16.20
CA GLN A 108 -6.98 -3.90 16.95
C GLN A 108 -6.17 -2.61 16.74
N LEU A 109 -6.24 -2.01 15.55
CA LEU A 109 -5.49 -0.79 15.24
C LEU A 109 -6.23 0.48 15.65
N ASN A 110 -7.39 0.37 16.29
CA ASN A 110 -8.34 1.45 16.58
C ASN A 110 -8.90 2.13 15.31
N ARG A 111 -9.88 3.03 15.48
CA ARG A 111 -10.50 3.76 14.35
C ARG A 111 -9.50 4.60 13.55
N GLU A 112 -8.38 4.99 14.16
CA GLU A 112 -7.34 5.81 13.53
C GLU A 112 -6.29 5.00 12.76
N GLY A 113 -6.22 3.67 12.99
CA GLY A 113 -5.19 2.80 12.40
C GLY A 113 -5.48 2.28 11.00
N ILE A 114 -6.74 2.37 10.53
CA ILE A 114 -7.15 1.97 9.18
C ILE A 114 -7.94 3.08 8.51
N MET A 115 -7.60 3.35 7.25
CA MET A 115 -8.34 4.24 6.37
C MET A 115 -8.60 3.53 5.05
N VAL A 116 -9.80 3.73 4.50
CA VAL A 116 -10.16 3.21 3.18
C VAL A 116 -10.54 4.35 2.25
N PHE A 117 -10.15 4.19 1.01
CA PHE A 117 -10.53 5.05 -0.11
C PHE A 117 -11.18 4.19 -1.18
N ASP A 118 -12.39 4.55 -1.58
CA ASP A 118 -13.15 3.90 -2.66
C ASP A 118 -13.24 4.82 -3.88
N ALA A 119 -12.98 4.26 -5.06
CA ALA A 119 -13.16 4.94 -6.33
C ALA A 119 -14.44 4.48 -7.01
N HIS A 120 -15.27 5.43 -7.45
CA HIS A 120 -16.54 5.19 -8.13
C HIS A 120 -16.68 6.02 -9.39
N LEU A 121 -17.39 5.47 -10.38
CA LEU A 121 -17.90 6.18 -11.54
C LEU A 121 -19.43 6.10 -11.53
N GLY A 122 -20.11 7.18 -11.18
CA GLY A 122 -21.52 7.13 -10.77
C GLY A 122 -21.67 6.19 -9.57
N ASP A 123 -22.58 5.20 -9.68
CA ASP A 123 -22.81 4.17 -8.67
C ASP A 123 -21.90 2.94 -8.83
N THR A 124 -21.10 2.91 -9.91
CA THR A 124 -20.22 1.77 -10.19
C THR A 124 -18.93 1.87 -9.40
N TRP A 125 -18.70 0.89 -8.51
CA TRP A 125 -17.43 0.74 -7.80
C TRP A 125 -16.31 0.29 -8.77
N LEU A 126 -15.12 0.90 -8.66
CA LEU A 126 -13.96 0.63 -9.52
C LEU A 126 -12.76 0.05 -8.76
N ALA A 127 -12.49 0.55 -7.58
CA ALA A 127 -11.37 0.10 -6.76
C ALA A 127 -11.51 0.57 -5.31
N SER A 128 -10.89 -0.17 -4.39
CA SER A 128 -10.73 0.21 -2.97
C SER A 128 -9.28 0.07 -2.56
N TRP A 129 -8.78 1.04 -1.80
CA TRP A 129 -7.47 1.00 -1.17
C TRP A 129 -7.60 1.06 0.34
N LEU A 130 -7.07 0.07 1.03
CA LEU A 130 -6.99 0.03 2.48
C LEU A 130 -5.57 0.42 2.90
N LEU A 131 -5.49 1.48 3.69
CA LEU A 131 -4.27 1.99 4.29
C LEU A 131 -4.22 1.62 5.76
N MET A 132 -3.00 1.34 6.25
CA MET A 132 -2.69 1.26 7.67
C MET A 132 -1.80 2.45 8.07
N GLN A 133 -1.78 2.77 9.36
CA GLN A 133 -1.08 3.94 9.87
C GLN A 133 -0.26 3.53 11.10
N ALA A 134 1.01 3.91 11.14
CA ALA A 134 1.87 3.72 12.30
C ALA A 134 2.97 4.78 12.36
N GLY A 135 3.10 5.44 13.50
CA GLY A 135 4.07 6.52 13.70
C GLY A 135 3.91 7.61 12.63
N GLU A 136 5.00 7.97 11.96
CA GLU A 136 5.01 9.01 10.92
C GLU A 136 4.75 8.46 9.51
N THR A 137 4.26 7.23 9.38
CA THR A 137 4.12 6.54 8.09
C THR A 137 2.68 6.07 7.85
N ALA A 138 2.13 6.41 6.68
CA ALA A 138 0.96 5.76 6.13
C ALA A 138 1.39 4.61 5.21
N TYR A 139 0.72 3.47 5.28
CA TYR A 139 1.03 2.25 4.53
C TYR A 139 -0.11 1.90 3.59
N TYR A 140 0.13 1.89 2.29
CA TYR A 140 -0.74 1.18 1.37
C TYR A 140 -0.62 -0.31 1.63
N HIS A 141 -1.69 -0.93 2.11
CA HIS A 141 -1.63 -2.30 2.58
C HIS A 141 -2.37 -3.27 1.68
N PHE A 142 -3.64 -3.01 1.38
CA PHE A 142 -4.45 -3.84 0.51
C PHE A 142 -5.17 -3.02 -0.56
N SER A 143 -5.44 -3.66 -1.71
CA SER A 143 -6.34 -3.11 -2.72
C SER A 143 -7.26 -4.17 -3.29
N ALA A 144 -8.47 -3.75 -3.58
CA ALA A 144 -9.43 -4.49 -4.39
C ALA A 144 -9.71 -3.69 -5.66
N ASN A 145 -9.85 -4.37 -6.81
CA ASN A 145 -10.02 -3.72 -8.10
C ASN A 145 -11.11 -4.43 -8.92
N ALA A 146 -12.01 -3.66 -9.49
CA ALA A 146 -12.96 -4.19 -10.46
C ALA A 146 -12.23 -4.66 -11.74
N HIS A 147 -12.81 -5.61 -12.45
CA HIS A 147 -12.36 -5.96 -13.79
C HIS A 147 -12.91 -4.95 -14.79
N SER A 148 -12.27 -3.79 -14.89
CA SER A 148 -12.73 -2.65 -15.70
C SER A 148 -11.54 -1.94 -16.35
N THR A 149 -11.76 -1.43 -17.56
CA THR A 149 -10.81 -0.56 -18.27
C THR A 149 -10.58 0.77 -17.55
N GLN A 150 -11.47 1.15 -16.62
CA GLN A 150 -11.37 2.37 -15.81
C GLN A 150 -10.50 2.17 -14.55
N SER A 151 -10.22 0.91 -14.16
CA SER A 151 -9.49 0.64 -12.90
C SER A 151 -8.08 1.25 -12.87
N GLY A 152 -7.39 1.35 -14.01
CA GLY A 152 -6.10 2.03 -14.11
C GLY A 152 -6.19 3.53 -13.80
N LEU A 153 -7.23 4.20 -14.30
CA LEU A 153 -7.51 5.61 -14.02
C LEU A 153 -7.89 5.81 -12.54
N ALA A 154 -8.77 4.93 -12.04
CA ALA A 154 -9.19 4.93 -10.63
C ALA A 154 -7.99 4.78 -9.68
N ASN A 155 -7.07 3.84 -9.96
CA ASN A 155 -5.88 3.64 -9.14
C ASN A 155 -4.91 4.84 -9.18
N ALA A 156 -4.76 5.52 -10.32
CA ALA A 156 -3.94 6.73 -10.39
C ALA A 156 -4.54 7.87 -9.53
N LEU A 157 -5.87 8.03 -9.54
CA LEU A 157 -6.55 9.01 -8.72
C LEU A 157 -6.53 8.63 -7.23
N LEU A 158 -6.74 7.35 -6.89
CA LEU A 158 -6.61 6.83 -5.52
C LEU A 158 -5.22 7.09 -4.93
N MET A 159 -4.16 6.87 -5.73
CA MET A 159 -2.79 7.16 -5.30
C MET A 159 -2.62 8.63 -4.93
N LEU A 160 -3.06 9.55 -5.78
CA LEU A 160 -2.96 10.98 -5.50
C LEU A 160 -3.77 11.38 -4.26
N GLU A 161 -5.05 11.01 -4.21
CA GLU A 161 -5.94 11.44 -3.13
C GLU A 161 -5.52 10.85 -1.77
N SER A 162 -5.10 9.58 -1.73
CA SER A 162 -4.59 8.97 -0.49
C SER A 162 -3.24 9.53 -0.05
N MET A 163 -2.36 9.87 -1.00
CA MET A 163 -1.08 10.54 -0.74
C MET A 163 -1.29 11.95 -0.14
N LEU A 164 -2.16 12.75 -0.76
CA LEU A 164 -2.47 14.10 -0.28
C LEU A 164 -3.19 14.06 1.07
N TRP A 165 -4.08 13.09 1.28
CA TRP A 165 -4.69 12.85 2.59
C TRP A 165 -3.63 12.51 3.63
N ALA A 166 -2.74 11.55 3.37
CA ALA A 166 -1.69 11.17 4.30
C ALA A 166 -0.83 12.39 4.70
N LYS A 167 -0.45 13.22 3.72
CA LYS A 167 0.23 14.48 3.98
C LYS A 167 -0.59 15.42 4.86
N SER A 168 -1.88 15.60 4.60
CA SER A 168 -2.77 16.48 5.38
C SER A 168 -2.95 16.02 6.83
N GLN A 169 -2.77 14.72 7.10
CA GLN A 169 -2.79 14.14 8.45
C GLN A 169 -1.42 14.26 9.17
N GLY A 170 -0.40 14.85 8.54
CA GLY A 170 0.91 15.05 9.12
C GLY A 170 1.87 13.85 8.96
N TYR A 171 1.52 12.82 8.20
CA TYR A 171 2.46 11.74 7.89
C TYR A 171 3.61 12.25 7.03
N ARG A 172 4.82 11.78 7.35
CA ARG A 172 6.06 12.15 6.64
C ARG A 172 6.39 11.18 5.50
N HIS A 173 5.89 9.96 5.59
CA HIS A 173 6.19 8.91 4.63
C HIS A 173 4.92 8.20 4.17
N TYR A 174 4.89 7.86 2.88
CA TYR A 174 3.87 6.98 2.33
C TYR A 174 4.53 5.72 1.78
N HIS A 175 4.41 4.62 2.52
CA HIS A 175 4.99 3.34 2.18
C HIS A 175 4.03 2.54 1.30
N LEU A 176 4.43 2.25 0.07
CA LEU A 176 3.61 1.61 -0.94
C LEU A 176 3.86 0.08 -1.05
N GLY A 177 4.85 -0.43 -0.31
CA GLY A 177 5.27 -1.83 -0.45
C GLY A 177 6.01 -2.11 -1.76
N GLY A 178 6.31 -3.38 -2.01
CA GLY A 178 7.02 -3.83 -3.20
C GLY A 178 6.13 -4.06 -4.41
N GLY A 179 6.75 -4.61 -5.47
CA GLY A 179 6.09 -5.20 -6.62
C GLY A 179 5.47 -6.57 -6.30
N ARG A 180 4.94 -7.23 -7.33
CA ARG A 180 4.45 -8.63 -7.25
C ARG A 180 5.63 -9.62 -7.23
N SER A 181 6.70 -9.27 -7.94
CA SER A 181 7.95 -10.03 -8.02
C SER A 181 9.14 -9.15 -7.62
N ASN A 182 10.34 -9.73 -7.65
CA ASN A 182 11.61 -9.02 -7.51
C ASN A 182 12.20 -8.57 -8.86
N ASP A 183 11.44 -8.72 -9.94
CA ASP A 183 11.85 -8.30 -11.26
C ASP A 183 11.90 -6.76 -11.35
N ALA A 184 12.97 -6.24 -11.97
CA ALA A 184 13.11 -4.81 -12.24
C ALA A 184 11.99 -4.28 -13.17
N ASP A 185 11.40 -5.17 -13.97
CA ASP A 185 10.30 -4.87 -14.89
C ASP A 185 8.90 -5.05 -14.29
N ASP A 186 8.80 -5.33 -12.99
CA ASP A 186 7.50 -5.49 -12.32
C ASP A 186 6.59 -4.28 -12.52
N SER A 187 5.44 -4.55 -13.12
CA SER A 187 4.49 -3.49 -13.53
C SER A 187 3.88 -2.73 -12.35
N LEU A 188 3.70 -3.40 -11.20
CA LEU A 188 3.17 -2.78 -9.98
C LEU A 188 4.22 -1.87 -9.35
N LEU A 189 5.49 -2.30 -9.31
CA LEU A 189 6.58 -1.47 -8.82
C LEU A 189 6.78 -0.24 -9.71
N LYS A 190 6.75 -0.41 -11.03
CA LYS A 190 6.81 0.70 -12.01
C LYS A 190 5.65 1.68 -11.82
N PHE A 191 4.43 1.19 -11.59
CA PHE A 191 3.29 2.06 -11.29
C PHE A 191 3.55 2.90 -10.03
N LYS A 192 4.01 2.28 -8.94
CA LYS A 192 4.31 2.96 -7.67
C LYS A 192 5.44 3.99 -7.82
N SER A 193 6.51 3.63 -8.53
CA SER A 193 7.67 4.50 -8.76
C SER A 193 7.32 5.76 -9.56
N ALA A 194 6.27 5.69 -10.39
CA ALA A 194 5.83 6.83 -11.19
C ALA A 194 5.20 7.99 -10.37
N PHE A 195 5.10 7.83 -9.04
CA PHE A 195 4.65 8.88 -8.11
C PHE A 195 5.80 9.46 -7.28
N ASP A 196 6.99 9.58 -7.87
CA ASP A 196 8.21 10.07 -7.23
C ASP A 196 8.66 9.24 -6.02
N ALA A 197 8.29 7.95 -6.02
CA ALA A 197 8.67 7.07 -4.93
C ALA A 197 10.15 6.68 -5.00
N LYS A 198 10.87 6.85 -3.90
CA LYS A 198 12.18 6.25 -3.70
C LYS A 198 12.03 4.75 -3.52
N LEU A 199 13.06 4.00 -3.90
CA LEU A 199 13.08 2.53 -3.87
C LEU A 199 14.08 2.00 -2.84
N PRO A 200 13.87 2.19 -1.52
CA PRO A 200 14.76 1.64 -0.51
C PRO A 200 14.72 0.11 -0.53
N ALA A 201 15.87 -0.50 -0.26
CA ALA A 201 15.98 -1.93 -0.09
C ALA A 201 15.33 -2.37 1.23
N LEU A 202 14.57 -3.46 1.16
CA LEU A 202 14.03 -4.17 2.30
C LEU A 202 14.99 -5.30 2.66
N PHE A 203 15.45 -5.31 3.89
CA PHE A 203 16.29 -6.36 4.46
C PHE A 203 15.53 -7.15 5.51
N GLY A 204 15.96 -8.37 5.74
CA GLY A 204 15.46 -9.22 6.80
C GLY A 204 16.53 -10.18 7.28
N TYR A 205 16.17 -10.99 8.26
CA TYR A 205 17.03 -12.08 8.75
C TYR A 205 16.18 -13.30 9.13
N ASN A 206 16.85 -14.44 9.11
CA ASN A 206 16.34 -15.69 9.70
C ASN A 206 17.30 -16.12 10.79
N ARG A 207 16.80 -16.60 11.93
CA ARG A 207 17.61 -17.27 12.92
C ARG A 207 16.92 -18.51 13.50
N ILE A 208 17.71 -19.44 13.95
CA ILE A 208 17.25 -20.61 14.70
C ILE A 208 17.70 -20.40 16.15
N CYS A 209 16.73 -20.29 17.07
CA CYS A 209 17.00 -20.23 18.49
C CYS A 209 16.92 -21.66 19.05
N LEU A 210 18.06 -22.21 19.47
CA LEU A 210 18.08 -23.47 20.22
C LEU A 210 17.68 -23.16 21.67
N LEU A 211 16.65 -23.84 22.15
CA LEU A 211 16.32 -23.84 23.58
C LEU A 211 17.21 -24.89 24.23
N TYR A 212 18.07 -24.45 25.10
CA TYR A 212 18.85 -25.33 26.00
C TYR A 212 18.07 -25.56 27.28
#